data_55b0266d44a47446dda9b329f65faa98
#
_entry.id   55b0266d44a47446dda9b329f65faa98
#
_cell.length_a   1.000
_cell.length_b   1.000
_cell.length_c   1.000
_cell.angle_alpha   90.00
_cell.angle_beta   90.00
_cell.angle_gamma   90.00
#
_symmetry.space_group_name_H-M   'P 1'
#
loop_
_entity.id
_entity.type
_entity.pdbx_description
1 polymer ?
#
loop_
_entity_poly.entity_id
_entity_poly.type
_entity_poly.pdbx_seq_one_letter_code
_entity_poly.pdbx_strand_id
1 'polypeptide(L)'
;PLALAPSEVYDDFQKGGCFSGSAIEHDGKLYLVYTGTTNYGDGFIQSQCLAYSEDGVHFEKYENNPIIPHPPEGYDESNFRDPKVWKHGDYFYLVCGSKKNNLASALLYRSKDLKNWEFFNVLAESRGEFGYMWECPDFYEIGDKHVLMFSPMGINERTSVYLVGDMNYDTGKFTYTNVGQIDYGFD
;
A
#
# COMPACT_ATOMS: atom_id res chain seq x y z
N PRO A 1 5.11 7.39 -22.72
CA PRO A 1 5.72 8.42 -21.86
C PRO A 1 5.95 7.84 -20.45
N LEU A 2 6.98 8.34 -19.76
CA LEU A 2 7.25 7.99 -18.36
C LEU A 2 6.46 8.97 -17.48
N ALA A 3 5.62 8.46 -16.57
CA ALA A 3 4.85 9.30 -15.66
C ALA A 3 5.71 9.83 -14.50
N LEU A 4 6.51 8.95 -13.87
CA LEU A 4 7.40 9.28 -12.77
C LEU A 4 8.79 8.69 -13.00
N ALA A 5 9.82 9.45 -12.67
CA ALA A 5 11.20 8.99 -12.64
C ALA A 5 11.76 9.17 -11.22
N PRO A 6 12.61 8.26 -10.74
CA PRO A 6 13.35 8.46 -9.49
C PRO A 6 14.22 9.70 -9.61
N SER A 7 14.13 10.64 -8.68
CA SER A 7 14.87 11.91 -8.71
C SER A 7 15.12 12.51 -7.33
N GLU A 8 14.46 11.99 -6.30
CA GLU A 8 14.46 12.57 -4.96
C GLU A 8 15.16 11.64 -3.97
N VAL A 9 15.52 12.19 -2.81
CA VAL A 9 16.20 11.42 -1.75
C VAL A 9 15.38 10.23 -1.23
N TYR A 10 14.07 10.30 -1.35
CA TYR A 10 13.15 9.24 -0.93
C TYR A 10 12.85 8.19 -2.02
N ASP A 11 13.28 8.45 -3.26
CA ASP A 11 13.15 7.52 -4.39
C ASP A 11 14.43 7.52 -5.25
N ASP A 12 15.60 7.41 -4.62
CA ASP A 12 16.91 7.52 -5.23
C ASP A 12 17.08 6.61 -6.46
N PHE A 13 17.33 7.21 -7.62
CA PHE A 13 17.50 6.51 -8.90
C PHE A 13 18.73 5.59 -8.95
N GLN A 14 19.72 5.78 -8.08
CA GLN A 14 20.93 4.96 -8.07
C GLN A 14 20.78 3.67 -7.27
N LYS A 15 19.94 3.69 -6.25
CA LYS A 15 19.90 2.63 -5.24
C LYS A 15 18.50 2.18 -4.83
N GLY A 16 17.49 2.82 -5.37
CA GLY A 16 16.09 2.54 -5.05
C GLY A 16 15.18 2.71 -6.26
N GLY A 17 14.14 3.50 -6.12
CA GLY A 17 13.22 3.81 -7.21
C GLY A 17 11.81 4.19 -6.78
N CYS A 18 11.00 4.50 -7.79
CA CYS A 18 9.56 4.58 -7.65
C CYS A 18 8.99 3.16 -7.78
N PHE A 19 8.55 2.60 -6.67
CA PHE A 19 7.94 1.26 -6.62
C PHE A 19 6.42 1.35 -6.83
N SER A 20 5.75 0.21 -6.76
CA SER A 20 4.32 0.08 -7.00
C SER A 20 3.46 1.01 -6.14
N GLY A 21 2.25 1.25 -6.62
CA GLY A 21 1.27 2.08 -5.98
C GLY A 21 -0.08 2.03 -6.68
N SER A 22 -0.91 3.02 -6.44
CA SER A 22 -2.25 3.11 -7.02
C SER A 22 -2.62 4.54 -7.39
N ALA A 23 -3.66 4.69 -8.20
CA ALA A 23 -4.17 5.97 -8.63
C ALA A 23 -5.58 6.23 -8.09
N ILE A 24 -5.91 7.50 -7.89
CA ILE A 24 -7.26 7.95 -7.57
C ILE A 24 -7.53 9.30 -8.23
N GLU A 25 -8.71 9.44 -8.84
CA GLU A 25 -9.20 10.75 -9.31
C GLU A 25 -9.87 11.48 -8.15
N HIS A 26 -9.54 12.76 -7.99
CA HIS A 26 -10.19 13.63 -7.03
C HIS A 26 -10.09 15.10 -7.47
N ASP A 27 -11.23 15.79 -7.45
CA ASP A 27 -11.37 17.21 -7.80
C ASP A 27 -10.73 17.58 -9.16
N GLY A 28 -10.92 16.70 -10.16
CA GLY A 28 -10.43 16.90 -11.52
C GLY A 28 -8.93 16.66 -11.71
N LYS A 29 -8.26 16.12 -10.71
CA LYS A 29 -6.84 15.71 -10.78
C LYS A 29 -6.69 14.20 -10.62
N LEU A 30 -5.70 13.64 -11.29
CA LEU A 30 -5.28 12.26 -11.07
C LEU A 30 -4.12 12.24 -10.08
N TYR A 31 -4.32 11.57 -8.95
CA TYR A 31 -3.30 11.37 -7.93
C TYR A 31 -2.70 9.98 -8.04
N LEU A 32 -1.38 9.88 -7.94
CA LEU A 32 -0.64 8.63 -7.80
C LEU A 32 -0.07 8.57 -6.40
N VAL A 33 -0.43 7.55 -5.63
CA VAL A 33 0.22 7.22 -4.37
C VAL A 33 1.12 6.01 -4.62
N TYR A 34 2.41 6.16 -4.38
CA TYR A 34 3.43 5.16 -4.73
C TYR A 34 4.45 4.99 -3.61
N THR A 35 5.21 3.92 -3.66
CA THR A 35 6.32 3.73 -2.73
C THR A 35 7.59 4.32 -3.28
N GLY A 36 8.15 5.29 -2.57
CA GLY A 36 9.53 5.71 -2.75
C GLY A 36 10.46 4.78 -1.98
N THR A 37 11.46 4.26 -2.68
CA THR A 37 12.45 3.36 -2.08
C THR A 37 13.83 3.97 -2.23
N THR A 38 14.56 4.07 -1.13
CA THR A 38 15.96 4.47 -1.11
C THR A 38 16.79 3.46 -0.34
N ASN A 39 18.08 3.35 -0.68
CA ASN A 39 19.00 2.46 0.01
C ASN A 39 19.77 3.25 1.08
N TYR A 40 19.81 2.71 2.29
CA TYR A 40 20.58 3.27 3.40
C TYR A 40 21.49 2.18 3.99
N GLY A 41 22.74 2.17 3.57
CA GLY A 41 23.69 1.15 4.01
C GLY A 41 23.34 -0.24 3.47
N ASP A 42 23.06 -1.19 4.35
CA ASP A 42 22.75 -2.59 3.99
C ASP A 42 21.24 -2.88 3.85
N GLY A 43 20.37 -1.84 3.89
CA GLY A 43 18.92 -2.01 3.83
C GLY A 43 18.23 -0.97 2.96
N PHE A 44 16.92 -1.17 2.77
CA PHE A 44 16.04 -0.23 2.11
C PHE A 44 15.20 0.53 3.13
N ILE A 45 14.94 1.80 2.85
CA ILE A 45 13.87 2.57 3.49
C ILE A 45 12.78 2.75 2.46
N GLN A 46 11.57 2.37 2.82
CA GLN A 46 10.38 2.50 2.01
C GLN A 46 9.41 3.47 2.67
N SER A 47 8.95 4.44 1.89
CA SER A 47 8.02 5.48 2.32
C SER A 47 6.91 5.65 1.29
N GLN A 48 5.73 6.14 1.71
CA GLN A 48 4.67 6.38 0.75
C GLN A 48 4.72 7.82 0.28
N CYS A 49 4.62 8.01 -1.04
CA CYS A 49 4.79 9.28 -1.73
C CYS A 49 3.56 9.60 -2.60
N LEU A 50 3.41 10.87 -2.92
CA LEU A 50 2.31 11.40 -3.72
C LEU A 50 2.84 12.12 -4.95
N ALA A 51 2.19 11.90 -6.09
CA ALA A 51 2.30 12.72 -7.28
C ALA A 51 0.90 13.03 -7.81
N TYR A 52 0.76 14.07 -8.61
CA TYR A 52 -0.53 14.45 -9.19
C TYR A 52 -0.37 14.98 -10.60
N SER A 53 -1.48 14.92 -11.36
CA SER A 53 -1.58 15.42 -12.72
C SER A 53 -2.95 16.06 -12.97
N GLU A 54 -2.97 17.15 -13.74
CA GLU A 54 -4.18 17.82 -14.19
C GLU A 54 -4.66 17.32 -15.56
N ASP A 55 -3.76 16.72 -16.34
CA ASP A 55 -4.02 16.25 -17.71
C ASP A 55 -3.94 14.73 -17.89
N GLY A 56 -3.54 14.00 -16.83
CA GLY A 56 -3.34 12.55 -16.84
C GLY A 56 -2.08 12.09 -17.56
N VAL A 57 -1.22 13.00 -18.02
CA VAL A 57 -0.01 12.73 -18.80
C VAL A 57 1.25 13.25 -18.11
N HIS A 58 1.20 14.48 -17.61
CA HIS A 58 2.31 15.14 -16.92
C HIS A 58 2.07 15.10 -15.43
N PHE A 59 2.97 14.45 -14.70
CA PHE A 59 2.87 14.29 -13.25
C PHE A 59 3.92 15.10 -12.54
N GLU A 60 3.51 15.73 -11.45
CA GLU A 60 4.36 16.45 -10.51
C GLU A 60 4.40 15.74 -9.18
N LYS A 61 5.58 15.52 -8.62
CA LYS A 61 5.76 15.00 -7.27
C LYS A 61 5.34 16.05 -6.25
N TYR A 62 4.61 15.62 -5.22
CA TYR A 62 4.21 16.52 -4.15
C TYR A 62 5.42 17.05 -3.39
N GLU A 63 5.49 18.35 -3.19
CA GLU A 63 6.65 19.05 -2.63
C GLU A 63 7.01 18.63 -1.19
N ASN A 64 6.02 18.15 -0.42
CA ASN A 64 6.22 17.70 0.95
C ASN A 64 6.23 16.16 1.06
N ASN A 65 6.67 15.46 0.03
CA ASN A 65 6.91 14.02 0.13
C ASN A 65 8.07 13.70 1.08
N PRO A 66 8.06 12.51 1.71
CA PRO A 66 7.01 11.49 1.64
C PRO A 66 5.78 11.84 2.52
N ILE A 67 4.58 11.47 2.05
CA ILE A 67 3.32 11.68 2.79
C ILE A 67 3.15 10.72 3.98
N ILE A 68 3.80 9.56 3.94
CA ILE A 68 3.95 8.64 5.08
C ILE A 68 5.43 8.19 5.09
N PRO A 69 6.27 8.85 5.89
CA PRO A 69 7.73 8.64 5.85
C PRO A 69 8.18 7.30 6.45
N HIS A 70 7.45 6.79 7.43
CA HIS A 70 7.80 5.58 8.16
C HIS A 70 6.55 4.76 8.50
N PRO A 71 6.65 3.42 8.60
CA PRO A 71 5.59 2.62 9.20
C PRO A 71 5.46 2.93 10.70
N PRO A 72 4.38 2.48 11.38
CA PRO A 72 4.25 2.61 12.82
C PRO A 72 5.37 1.90 13.57
N GLU A 73 5.62 2.30 14.81
CA GLU A 73 6.67 1.73 15.65
C GLU A 73 6.59 0.20 15.73
N GLY A 74 7.74 -0.43 15.54
CA GLY A 74 7.91 -1.89 15.58
C GLY A 74 7.64 -2.59 14.24
N TYR A 75 7.27 -1.87 13.18
CA TYR A 75 7.23 -2.39 11.81
C TYR A 75 8.55 -2.15 11.08
N ASP A 76 8.82 -2.98 10.08
CA ASP A 76 10.08 -2.99 9.32
C ASP A 76 10.07 -1.94 8.22
N GLU A 77 11.01 -1.00 8.24
CA GLU A 77 11.13 0.08 7.24
C GLU A 77 11.49 -0.40 5.84
N SER A 78 12.14 -1.56 5.73
CA SER A 78 12.49 -2.18 4.44
C SER A 78 11.34 -3.00 3.84
N ASN A 79 10.26 -3.15 4.57
CA ASN A 79 9.04 -3.86 4.16
C ASN A 79 7.81 -3.02 4.48
N PHE A 80 7.67 -1.90 3.74
CA PHE A 80 6.57 -0.96 3.88
C PHE A 80 6.22 -0.36 2.52
N ARG A 81 5.39 -1.04 1.71
CA ARG A 81 5.22 -0.72 0.29
C ARG A 81 3.85 -1.04 -0.29
N ASP A 82 3.69 -0.63 -1.56
CA ASP A 82 2.58 -0.94 -2.46
C ASP A 82 1.24 -0.37 -1.95
N PRO A 83 1.12 0.97 -1.83
CA PRO A 83 -0.09 1.59 -1.31
C PRO A 83 -1.25 1.48 -2.30
N LYS A 84 -2.40 0.99 -1.82
CA LYS A 84 -3.69 1.08 -2.49
C LYS A 84 -4.56 2.12 -1.81
N VAL A 85 -5.00 3.12 -2.57
CA VAL A 85 -5.86 4.20 -2.09
C VAL A 85 -7.29 4.05 -2.62
N TRP A 86 -8.28 4.37 -1.78
CA TRP A 86 -9.70 4.49 -2.15
C TRP A 86 -10.41 5.55 -1.32
N LYS A 87 -11.60 5.94 -1.74
CA LYS A 87 -12.45 6.88 -0.99
C LYS A 87 -13.68 6.15 -0.44
N HIS A 88 -14.01 6.43 0.82
CA HIS A 88 -15.26 6.00 1.44
C HIS A 88 -15.77 7.09 2.38
N GLY A 89 -17.00 7.57 2.14
CA GLY A 89 -17.55 8.72 2.86
C GLY A 89 -16.68 9.97 2.70
N ASP A 90 -16.36 10.58 3.82
CA ASP A 90 -15.56 11.82 3.87
C ASP A 90 -14.05 11.59 3.93
N TYR A 91 -13.61 10.33 3.91
CA TYR A 91 -12.21 9.97 4.04
C TYR A 91 -11.66 9.23 2.81
N PHE A 92 -10.40 9.47 2.56
CA PHE A 92 -9.55 8.58 1.79
C PHE A 92 -8.94 7.56 2.75
N TYR A 93 -8.84 6.34 2.28
CA TYR A 93 -8.18 5.23 2.96
C TYR A 93 -7.02 4.73 2.13
N LEU A 94 -6.00 4.24 2.79
CA LEU A 94 -4.82 3.64 2.15
C LEU A 94 -4.46 2.37 2.91
N VAL A 95 -4.30 1.28 2.18
CA VAL A 95 -3.69 0.05 2.69
C VAL A 95 -2.34 -0.14 2.03
N CYS A 96 -1.34 -0.53 2.81
CA CYS A 96 -0.03 -0.95 2.28
C CYS A 96 0.48 -2.17 3.02
N GLY A 97 1.30 -2.94 2.34
CA GLY A 97 1.95 -4.10 2.92
C GLY A 97 3.05 -3.72 3.89
N SER A 98 3.19 -4.49 4.96
CA SER A 98 4.24 -4.32 5.95
C SER A 98 4.60 -5.63 6.63
N LYS A 99 5.65 -5.56 7.46
CA LYS A 99 6.17 -6.71 8.22
C LYS A 99 6.46 -6.33 9.66
N LYS A 100 6.04 -7.20 10.60
CA LYS A 100 6.39 -7.10 12.01
C LYS A 100 6.68 -8.48 12.57
N ASN A 101 7.81 -8.64 13.29
CA ASN A 101 8.20 -9.93 13.87
C ASN A 101 8.21 -11.09 12.86
N ASN A 102 8.62 -10.83 11.65
CA ASN A 102 8.59 -11.77 10.52
C ASN A 102 7.20 -12.30 10.14
N LEU A 103 6.16 -11.55 10.45
CA LEU A 103 4.76 -11.79 10.04
C LEU A 103 4.27 -10.63 9.17
N ALA A 104 3.57 -10.96 8.10
CA ALA A 104 3.00 -9.99 7.19
C ALA A 104 1.81 -9.27 7.80
N SER A 105 1.64 -8.00 7.43
CA SER A 105 0.52 -7.17 7.85
C SER A 105 0.09 -6.24 6.71
N ALA A 106 -1.20 -5.96 6.62
CA ALA A 106 -1.77 -4.88 5.83
C ALA A 106 -2.11 -3.71 6.76
N LEU A 107 -1.39 -2.61 6.64
CA LEU A 107 -1.57 -1.42 7.47
C LEU A 107 -2.58 -0.47 6.84
N LEU A 108 -3.53 0.00 7.62
CA LEU A 108 -4.59 0.90 7.19
C LEU A 108 -4.33 2.31 7.71
N TYR A 109 -4.34 3.26 6.79
CA TYR A 109 -4.27 4.70 7.05
C TYR A 109 -5.54 5.37 6.55
N ARG A 110 -5.83 6.57 7.06
CA ARG A 110 -6.90 7.42 6.54
C ARG A 110 -6.45 8.89 6.45
N SER A 111 -7.07 9.62 5.53
CA SER A 111 -6.80 11.03 5.27
C SER A 111 -8.07 11.76 4.81
N LYS A 112 -8.12 13.08 4.95
CA LYS A 112 -9.17 13.93 4.37
C LYS A 112 -8.75 14.61 3.07
N ASP A 113 -7.44 14.58 2.73
CA ASP A 113 -6.88 15.44 1.68
C ASP A 113 -5.81 14.76 0.81
N LEU A 114 -5.60 13.44 0.98
CA LEU A 114 -4.54 12.66 0.30
C LEU A 114 -3.10 13.04 0.69
N LYS A 115 -2.90 14.06 1.49
CA LYS A 115 -1.59 14.62 1.87
C LYS A 115 -1.21 14.32 3.31
N ASN A 116 -2.19 14.44 4.21
CA ASN A 116 -2.00 14.24 5.64
C ASN A 116 -2.66 12.92 6.05
N TRP A 117 -1.86 11.92 6.37
CA TRP A 117 -2.30 10.58 6.70
C TRP A 117 -2.11 10.26 8.18
N GLU A 118 -3.08 9.63 8.78
CA GLU A 118 -2.97 9.06 10.12
C GLU A 118 -3.06 7.53 10.06
N PHE A 119 -2.21 6.86 10.81
CA PHE A 119 -2.36 5.41 11.02
C PHE A 119 -3.68 5.15 11.72
N PHE A 120 -4.51 4.30 11.12
CA PHE A 120 -5.86 4.07 11.62
C PHE A 120 -5.99 2.71 12.31
N ASN A 121 -5.52 1.64 11.67
CA ASN A 121 -5.53 0.29 12.25
C ASN A 121 -4.62 -0.66 11.45
N VAL A 122 -4.45 -1.87 11.96
CA VAL A 122 -4.01 -3.04 11.20
C VAL A 122 -5.26 -3.67 10.57
N LEU A 123 -5.37 -3.57 9.23
CA LEU A 123 -6.52 -4.11 8.49
C LEU A 123 -6.57 -5.63 8.60
N ALA A 124 -5.43 -6.28 8.38
CA ALA A 124 -5.25 -7.72 8.51
C ALA A 124 -3.79 -8.05 8.79
N GLU A 125 -3.54 -9.19 9.43
CA GLU A 125 -2.20 -9.71 9.71
C GLU A 125 -2.13 -11.22 9.53
N SER A 126 -0.97 -11.71 9.10
CA SER A 126 -0.65 -13.14 9.05
C SER A 126 -0.44 -13.68 10.45
N ARG A 127 -0.90 -14.90 10.68
CA ARG A 127 -0.57 -15.68 11.88
C ARG A 127 0.49 -16.75 11.59
N GLY A 128 1.19 -16.61 10.44
CA GLY A 128 2.18 -17.54 9.92
C GLY A 128 1.75 -18.29 8.66
N GLU A 129 0.45 -18.29 8.34
CA GLU A 129 -0.12 -19.04 7.20
C GLU A 129 0.10 -18.35 5.84
N PHE A 130 0.36 -17.02 5.83
CA PHE A 130 0.48 -16.22 4.60
C PHE A 130 1.82 -15.50 4.52
N GLY A 131 2.92 -16.17 4.89
CA GLY A 131 4.27 -15.64 4.73
C GLY A 131 4.61 -14.45 5.64
N TYR A 132 5.71 -13.77 5.29
CA TYR A 132 6.29 -12.73 6.14
C TYR A 132 6.06 -11.30 5.62
N MET A 133 5.63 -11.12 4.38
CA MET A 133 5.30 -9.84 3.75
C MET A 133 4.18 -10.04 2.74
N TRP A 134 3.29 -9.06 2.62
CA TRP A 134 2.25 -9.02 1.60
C TRP A 134 2.53 -7.88 0.63
N GLU A 135 2.81 -8.23 -0.62
CA GLU A 135 3.04 -7.28 -1.70
C GLU A 135 1.73 -6.95 -2.43
N CYS A 136 1.67 -5.77 -3.01
CA CYS A 136 0.57 -5.31 -3.85
C CYS A 136 -0.83 -5.54 -3.22
N PRO A 137 -1.05 -5.15 -1.96
CA PRO A 137 -2.38 -5.28 -1.39
C PRO A 137 -3.39 -4.45 -2.17
N ASP A 138 -4.53 -5.04 -2.51
CA ASP A 138 -5.67 -4.35 -3.09
C ASP A 138 -6.90 -4.56 -2.21
N PHE A 139 -7.68 -3.50 -1.96
CA PHE A 139 -8.84 -3.55 -1.10
C PHE A 139 -10.02 -2.84 -1.77
N TYR A 140 -11.14 -3.55 -1.91
CA TYR A 140 -12.32 -3.04 -2.59
C TYR A 140 -13.61 -3.74 -2.14
N GLU A 141 -14.74 -3.14 -2.47
CA GLU A 141 -16.07 -3.64 -2.18
C GLU A 141 -16.63 -4.40 -3.39
N ILE A 142 -17.22 -5.57 -3.15
CA ILE A 142 -17.97 -6.34 -4.13
C ILE A 142 -19.32 -6.73 -3.50
N GLY A 143 -20.40 -6.14 -4.00
CA GLY A 143 -21.75 -6.37 -3.44
C GLY A 143 -21.82 -5.83 -2.02
N ASP A 144 -22.05 -6.71 -1.06
CA ASP A 144 -22.12 -6.39 0.38
C ASP A 144 -20.86 -6.79 1.16
N LYS A 145 -19.82 -7.21 0.47
CA LYS A 145 -18.56 -7.67 1.07
C LYS A 145 -17.36 -6.85 0.61
N HIS A 146 -16.30 -6.93 1.40
CA HIS A 146 -15.00 -6.39 1.06
C HIS A 146 -14.01 -7.51 0.78
N VAL A 147 -13.09 -7.24 -0.13
CA VAL A 147 -12.04 -8.18 -0.53
C VAL A 147 -10.70 -7.51 -0.32
N LEU A 148 -9.82 -8.17 0.43
CA LEU A 148 -8.40 -7.86 0.49
C LEU A 148 -7.64 -8.89 -0.34
N MET A 149 -6.90 -8.44 -1.33
CA MET A 149 -6.03 -9.26 -2.16
C MET A 149 -4.58 -8.90 -1.89
N PHE A 150 -3.67 -9.86 -2.00
CA PHE A 150 -2.23 -9.64 -1.86
C PHE A 150 -1.41 -10.79 -2.40
N SER A 151 -0.12 -10.53 -2.67
CA SER A 151 0.88 -11.54 -3.03
C SER A 151 1.76 -11.82 -1.82
N PRO A 152 1.65 -13.01 -1.19
CA PRO A 152 2.41 -13.34 0.01
C PRO A 152 3.84 -13.75 -0.34
N MET A 153 4.82 -13.17 0.33
CA MET A 153 6.22 -13.58 0.24
C MET A 153 6.56 -14.67 1.26
N GLY A 154 7.43 -15.61 0.84
CA GLY A 154 7.94 -16.66 1.72
C GLY A 154 7.05 -17.89 1.83
N ILE A 155 6.08 -18.04 0.93
CA ILE A 155 5.34 -19.29 0.71
C ILE A 155 5.41 -19.67 -0.75
N ASN A 156 5.75 -20.94 -1.02
CA ASN A 156 5.98 -21.43 -2.38
C ASN A 156 4.71 -21.91 -3.11
N GLU A 157 3.60 -22.01 -2.41
CA GLU A 157 2.40 -22.67 -2.91
C GLU A 157 1.30 -21.71 -3.36
N ARG A 158 1.46 -20.40 -3.10
CA ARG A 158 0.44 -19.40 -3.38
C ARG A 158 1.06 -18.10 -3.85
N THR A 159 0.74 -17.71 -5.06
CA THR A 159 1.22 -16.46 -5.66
C THR A 159 0.31 -15.28 -5.33
N SER A 160 -1.00 -15.50 -5.26
CA SER A 160 -1.99 -14.47 -4.95
C SER A 160 -3.09 -15.04 -4.06
N VAL A 161 -3.38 -14.34 -2.97
CA VAL A 161 -4.39 -14.71 -1.96
C VAL A 161 -5.46 -13.63 -1.90
N TYR A 162 -6.69 -14.03 -1.64
CA TYR A 162 -7.76 -13.10 -1.27
C TYR A 162 -8.44 -13.51 0.04
N LEU A 163 -8.85 -12.50 0.78
CA LEU A 163 -9.67 -12.61 1.98
C LEU A 163 -11.00 -11.89 1.72
N VAL A 164 -12.14 -12.54 2.00
CA VAL A 164 -13.48 -11.93 1.86
C VAL A 164 -14.11 -11.76 3.23
N GLY A 165 -14.64 -10.58 3.51
CA GLY A 165 -15.20 -10.27 4.81
C GLY A 165 -15.95 -8.96 4.87
N ASP A 166 -16.13 -8.46 6.09
CA ASP A 166 -16.84 -7.24 6.40
C ASP A 166 -15.88 -6.16 6.95
N MET A 167 -15.97 -4.96 6.39
CA MET A 167 -15.21 -3.79 6.85
C MET A 167 -16.07 -2.91 7.75
N ASN A 168 -15.52 -2.57 8.91
CA ASN A 168 -16.09 -1.55 9.77
C ASN A 168 -15.25 -0.28 9.65
N TYR A 169 -15.75 0.71 8.94
CA TYR A 169 -15.05 1.98 8.70
C TYR A 169 -14.94 2.89 9.93
N ASP A 170 -15.77 2.70 10.96
CA ASP A 170 -15.65 3.47 12.20
C ASP A 170 -14.44 3.05 13.02
N THR A 171 -14.10 1.77 12.97
CA THR A 171 -13.00 1.19 13.75
C THR A 171 -11.78 0.83 12.92
N GLY A 172 -11.88 0.83 11.59
CA GLY A 172 -10.83 0.35 10.69
C GLY A 172 -10.61 -1.16 10.74
N LYS A 173 -11.59 -1.93 11.23
CA LYS A 173 -11.46 -3.37 11.40
C LYS A 173 -12.07 -4.12 10.23
N PHE A 174 -11.26 -4.99 9.61
CA PHE A 174 -11.70 -5.96 8.63
C PHE A 174 -11.82 -7.35 9.27
N THR A 175 -12.96 -7.98 9.14
CA THR A 175 -13.20 -9.33 9.68
C THR A 175 -13.52 -10.25 8.53
N TYR A 176 -12.58 -11.07 8.12
CA TYR A 176 -12.75 -12.00 7.00
C TYR A 176 -13.20 -13.38 7.49
N THR A 177 -13.99 -14.04 6.66
CA THR A 177 -14.55 -15.39 6.90
C THR A 177 -14.13 -16.37 5.82
N ASN A 178 -13.80 -15.89 4.63
CA ASN A 178 -13.41 -16.70 3.50
C ASN A 178 -12.00 -16.34 3.04
N VAL A 179 -11.25 -17.37 2.65
CA VAL A 179 -9.89 -17.28 2.12
C VAL A 179 -9.82 -18.10 0.85
N GLY A 180 -9.19 -17.58 -0.17
CA GLY A 180 -8.96 -18.31 -1.41
C GLY A 180 -7.68 -17.88 -2.11
N GLN A 181 -7.39 -18.56 -3.19
CA GLN A 181 -6.30 -18.25 -4.11
C GLN A 181 -6.89 -17.77 -5.44
N ILE A 182 -6.32 -16.71 -5.99
CA ILE A 182 -6.83 -16.10 -7.22
C ILE A 182 -6.24 -16.80 -8.43
N ASP A 183 -4.97 -17.13 -8.34
CA ASP A 183 -4.17 -17.60 -9.45
C ASP A 183 -3.39 -18.86 -9.04
N TYR A 184 -3.24 -19.77 -9.99
CA TYR A 184 -2.49 -21.03 -9.89
C TYR A 184 -1.29 -21.04 -10.84
N GLY A 185 -0.92 -19.90 -11.39
CA GLY A 185 0.31 -19.71 -12.15
C GLY A 185 1.56 -19.80 -11.28
N PHE A 186 2.71 -19.62 -11.92
CA PHE A 186 4.02 -19.69 -11.22
C PHE A 186 4.59 -18.30 -10.90
N ASP A 187 3.93 -17.23 -11.34
CA ASP A 187 4.24 -15.82 -11.08
C ASP A 187 3.02 -15.09 -10.54
#